data_e67c7b0371fce9ac47cf486abf43aca0
#
_entry.id   e67c7b0371fce9ac47cf486abf43aca0
#
_cell.length_a   1.000
_cell.length_b   1.000
_cell.length_c   1.000
_cell.angle_alpha   90.00
_cell.angle_beta   90.00
_cell.angle_gamma   90.00
#
_symmetry.space_group_name_H-M   'P 1'
#
loop_
_entity.id
_entity.type
_entity.pdbx_description
1 polymer ?
#
loop_
_entity_poly.entity_id
_entity_poly.type
_entity_poly.pdbx_seq_one_letter_code
_entity_poly.pdbx_strand_id
1 'polypeptide(L)'
;MEQRRTPLQFSLQQNRIIMSAYGSGPNQGFGSHNGGGASENPLDKVREYTSKVEDIIDQYTQPIKPHLPALGRFLIVVTFLEDALRIVTQWSDQKYYLQRHRHFPWGISHIFLFANVVVMTAASIAVITRKYPEISVGALLGVVVVQGFGYGLIFDLNFFLRNLSVIGGLLMVLSDSLSKKKTLFAGLPSISETDRRIYFQLAGRVLLIFLFLGFILQGQWSIARVIVSVLGFGACIMVAVGFKARWSASFLVLLLSVFNILVNNFWTVHSAHPARDFLRYDFFQTLSIVGGLLLLVNMGPGSFSVDERKKST
;
A
#
# COMPACT_ATOMS: atom_id res chain seq x y z
N MET A 1 39.89 56.91 5.85
CA MET A 1 39.73 55.47 5.56
C MET A 1 38.23 55.18 5.53
N GLU A 2 37.65 55.15 4.35
CA GLU A 2 36.20 55.01 4.13
C GLU A 2 35.93 53.53 3.82
N GLN A 3 35.26 52.83 4.75
CA GLN A 3 34.91 51.42 4.60
C GLN A 3 33.76 51.31 3.59
N ARG A 4 34.02 50.84 2.38
CA ARG A 4 33.01 50.47 1.38
C ARG A 4 32.21 49.25 1.89
N ARG A 5 30.95 49.46 2.24
CA ARG A 5 30.00 48.41 2.54
C ARG A 5 29.63 47.62 1.27
N THR A 6 29.60 46.32 1.35
CA THR A 6 29.30 45.46 0.20
C THR A 6 27.83 45.50 -0.21
N PRO A 7 27.48 45.29 -1.48
CA PRO A 7 26.10 45.35 -2.00
C PRO A 7 25.09 44.47 -1.31
N LEU A 8 25.55 43.34 -0.72
CA LEU A 8 24.72 42.38 0.01
C LEU A 8 24.15 42.93 1.35
N GLN A 9 24.89 43.83 2.02
CA GLN A 9 24.41 44.45 3.27
C GLN A 9 23.32 45.51 2.99
N PHE A 10 23.37 46.16 1.83
CA PHE A 10 22.36 47.13 1.44
C PHE A 10 21.01 46.46 1.12
N SER A 11 21.01 45.29 0.47
CA SER A 11 19.82 44.51 0.13
C SER A 11 19.09 43.96 1.37
N LEU A 12 19.84 43.51 2.38
CA LEU A 12 19.27 43.00 3.64
C LEU A 12 18.64 44.11 4.50
N GLN A 13 19.19 45.28 4.44
CA GLN A 13 18.66 46.44 5.18
C GLN A 13 17.38 47.01 4.52
N GLN A 14 17.30 46.98 3.18
CA GLN A 14 16.13 47.41 2.43
C GLN A 14 14.93 46.45 2.63
N ASN A 15 15.16 45.14 2.69
CA ASN A 15 14.12 44.17 3.00
C ASN A 15 13.59 44.29 4.45
N ARG A 16 14.42 44.69 5.41
CA ARG A 16 14.01 44.88 6.80
C ARG A 16 13.12 46.17 6.95
N ILE A 17 13.35 47.17 6.18
CA ILE A 17 12.54 48.44 6.17
C ILE A 17 11.16 48.18 5.52
N ILE A 18 11.11 47.38 4.47
CA ILE A 18 9.84 47.04 3.79
C ILE A 18 8.95 46.16 4.69
N MET A 19 9.50 45.22 5.45
CA MET A 19 8.72 44.40 6.41
C MET A 19 8.24 45.19 7.63
N SER A 20 8.95 46.27 8.03
CA SER A 20 8.52 47.14 9.15
C SER A 20 7.41 48.12 8.76
N ALA A 21 7.28 48.46 7.48
CA ALA A 21 6.27 49.40 6.99
C ALA A 21 4.88 48.77 6.76
N TYR A 22 4.80 47.43 6.70
CA TYR A 22 3.53 46.72 6.48
C TYR A 22 2.87 46.17 7.76
N GLY A 23 3.44 46.47 8.96
CA GLY A 23 3.04 45.86 10.24
C GLY A 23 2.31 46.76 11.23
N SER A 24 1.81 47.96 10.84
CA SER A 24 1.07 48.83 11.80
C SER A 24 -0.11 49.53 11.15
N GLY A 25 -1.20 48.80 10.98
CA GLY A 25 -2.54 49.36 10.78
C GLY A 25 -3.35 49.26 12.10
N PRO A 26 -4.04 50.33 12.55
CA PRO A 26 -4.79 50.27 13.78
C PRO A 26 -6.07 49.43 13.60
N ASN A 27 -6.18 48.36 14.33
CA ASN A 27 -7.38 47.56 14.42
C ASN A 27 -8.44 48.30 15.26
N GLN A 28 -9.32 49.05 14.60
CA GLN A 28 -10.53 49.58 15.23
C GLN A 28 -11.53 48.43 15.35
N GLY A 29 -11.78 48.02 16.60
CA GLY A 29 -12.78 47.06 16.93
C GLY A 29 -14.19 47.60 16.60
N PHE A 30 -14.89 46.88 15.75
CA PHE A 30 -16.33 46.92 15.62
C PHE A 30 -16.93 45.82 16.52
N GLY A 31 -17.37 46.23 17.70
CA GLY A 31 -18.22 45.36 18.53
C GLY A 31 -19.54 45.13 17.84
N SER A 32 -19.80 43.89 17.45
CA SER A 32 -21.12 43.39 17.15
C SER A 32 -21.46 42.34 18.22
N HIS A 33 -22.16 42.80 19.25
CA HIS A 33 -22.99 41.90 20.09
C HIS A 33 -24.08 41.33 19.19
N ASN A 34 -23.99 40.07 18.87
CA ASN A 34 -25.18 39.29 18.53
C ASN A 34 -25.11 37.94 19.28
N GLY A 35 -25.86 37.89 20.38
CA GLY A 35 -26.24 36.63 21.01
C GLY A 35 -27.15 35.86 20.06
N GLY A 36 -26.64 34.77 19.56
CA GLY A 36 -27.38 33.78 18.81
C GLY A 36 -26.62 32.46 18.96
N GLY A 37 -27.22 31.47 19.62
CA GLY A 37 -26.63 30.16 19.81
C GLY A 37 -26.18 29.63 18.47
N ALA A 38 -24.88 29.55 18.29
CA ALA A 38 -24.28 28.91 17.14
C ALA A 38 -24.70 27.44 17.15
N SER A 39 -25.64 27.10 16.32
CA SER A 39 -25.93 25.70 15.96
C SER A 39 -24.63 25.14 15.47
N GLU A 40 -23.89 24.46 16.34
CA GLU A 40 -22.68 23.71 15.95
C GLU A 40 -23.08 22.76 14.83
N ASN A 41 -22.66 23.06 13.64
CA ASN A 41 -22.93 22.20 12.50
C ASN A 41 -22.37 20.80 12.82
N PRO A 42 -23.17 19.74 12.67
CA PRO A 42 -22.71 18.38 12.93
C PRO A 42 -21.45 18.02 12.11
N LEU A 43 -21.23 18.71 10.99
CA LEU A 43 -20.03 18.60 10.17
C LEU A 43 -18.76 19.15 10.85
N ASP A 44 -18.88 20.19 11.67
CA ASP A 44 -17.73 20.77 12.37
C ASP A 44 -17.30 19.89 13.55
N LYS A 45 -18.24 19.26 14.25
CA LYS A 45 -17.94 18.23 15.25
C LYS A 45 -17.25 17.01 14.62
N VAL A 46 -17.75 16.52 13.50
CA VAL A 46 -17.12 15.41 12.78
C VAL A 46 -15.69 15.77 12.34
N ARG A 47 -15.48 17.01 11.92
CA ARG A 47 -14.16 17.52 11.55
C ARG A 47 -13.21 17.58 12.74
N GLU A 48 -13.65 18.07 13.88
CA GLU A 48 -12.87 18.15 15.11
C GLU A 48 -12.51 16.75 15.65
N TYR A 49 -13.47 15.82 15.69
CA TYR A 49 -13.18 14.44 16.07
C TYR A 49 -12.19 13.78 15.10
N THR A 50 -12.35 14.04 13.79
CA THR A 50 -11.44 13.48 12.80
C THR A 50 -10.01 14.03 12.95
N SER A 51 -9.85 15.34 13.24
CA SER A 51 -8.51 15.92 13.47
C SER A 51 -7.87 15.39 14.76
N LYS A 52 -8.61 15.25 15.84
CA LYS A 52 -8.10 14.67 17.11
C LYS A 52 -7.63 13.22 16.93
N VAL A 53 -8.42 12.41 16.20
CA VAL A 53 -8.01 11.04 15.85
C VAL A 53 -6.78 11.05 14.96
N GLU A 54 -6.66 12.03 14.03
CA GLU A 54 -5.50 12.25 13.17
C GLU A 54 -4.23 12.50 13.97
N ASP A 55 -4.29 13.39 14.94
CA ASP A 55 -3.16 13.72 15.81
C ASP A 55 -2.73 12.52 16.67
N ILE A 56 -3.69 11.77 17.21
CA ILE A 56 -3.41 10.57 18.00
C ILE A 56 -2.71 9.50 17.16
N ILE A 57 -3.23 9.20 15.96
CA ILE A 57 -2.61 8.20 15.08
C ILE A 57 -1.22 8.67 14.63
N ASP A 58 -1.05 9.94 14.27
CA ASP A 58 0.25 10.47 13.88
C ASP A 58 1.25 10.39 15.03
N GLN A 59 0.84 10.65 16.27
CA GLN A 59 1.69 10.52 17.44
C GLN A 59 2.15 9.07 17.66
N TYR A 60 1.25 8.09 17.60
CA TYR A 60 1.59 6.67 17.79
C TYR A 60 2.32 6.07 16.57
N THR A 61 2.10 6.62 15.39
CA THR A 61 2.75 6.14 14.16
C THR A 61 4.16 6.71 13.99
N GLN A 62 4.49 7.85 14.59
CA GLN A 62 5.79 8.49 14.47
C GLN A 62 6.99 7.57 14.74
N PRO A 63 7.05 6.81 15.84
CA PRO A 63 8.20 5.92 16.11
C PRO A 63 8.27 4.75 15.12
N ILE A 64 7.15 4.35 14.52
CA ILE A 64 7.06 3.21 13.61
C ILE A 64 7.30 3.63 12.15
N LYS A 65 7.10 4.92 11.81
CA LYS A 65 7.27 5.46 10.44
C LYS A 65 8.56 5.01 9.72
N PRO A 66 9.75 5.00 10.32
CA PRO A 66 10.97 4.58 9.63
C PRO A 66 10.98 3.10 9.25
N HIS A 67 10.27 2.25 10.01
CA HIS A 67 10.19 0.80 9.79
C HIS A 67 9.05 0.38 8.86
N LEU A 68 8.02 1.21 8.68
CA LEU A 68 6.85 0.91 7.84
C LEU A 68 7.22 0.47 6.40
N PRO A 69 8.16 1.13 5.69
CA PRO A 69 8.51 0.70 4.34
C PRO A 69 9.23 -0.65 4.30
N ALA A 70 10.00 -0.99 5.33
CA ALA A 70 10.68 -2.28 5.43
C ALA A 70 9.67 -3.39 5.73
N LEU A 71 8.78 -3.14 6.71
CA LEU A 71 7.70 -4.04 7.07
C LEU A 71 6.75 -4.26 5.88
N GLY A 72 6.32 -3.20 5.19
CA GLY A 72 5.45 -3.30 4.04
C GLY A 72 6.03 -4.18 2.93
N ARG A 73 7.32 -3.99 2.59
CA ARG A 73 7.99 -4.85 1.61
C ARG A 73 8.09 -6.30 2.06
N PHE A 74 8.46 -6.54 3.31
CA PHE A 74 8.51 -7.89 3.87
C PHE A 74 7.14 -8.57 3.78
N LEU A 75 6.08 -7.90 4.20
CA LEU A 75 4.73 -8.45 4.15
C LEU A 75 4.25 -8.73 2.72
N ILE A 76 4.63 -7.91 1.73
CA ILE A 76 4.27 -8.16 0.32
C ILE A 76 4.90 -9.44 -0.19
N VAL A 77 6.16 -9.68 0.14
CA VAL A 77 6.88 -10.85 -0.40
C VAL A 77 6.69 -12.12 0.44
N VAL A 78 6.12 -12.01 1.64
CA VAL A 78 5.92 -13.17 2.52
C VAL A 78 5.03 -14.25 1.89
N THR A 79 4.07 -13.85 1.06
CA THR A 79 3.23 -14.81 0.31
C THR A 79 4.05 -15.63 -0.69
N PHE A 80 5.03 -15.03 -1.36
CA PHE A 80 5.93 -15.74 -2.27
C PHE A 80 6.90 -16.66 -1.54
N LEU A 81 7.37 -16.26 -0.36
CA LEU A 81 8.22 -17.11 0.48
C LEU A 81 7.44 -18.30 1.02
N GLU A 82 6.20 -18.09 1.43
CA GLU A 82 5.31 -19.18 1.84
C GLU A 82 5.02 -20.13 0.70
N ASP A 83 4.71 -19.62 -0.49
CA ASP A 83 4.45 -20.44 -1.67
C ASP A 83 5.68 -21.25 -2.09
N ALA A 84 6.88 -20.66 -2.04
CA ALA A 84 8.13 -21.38 -2.27
C ALA A 84 8.35 -22.49 -1.24
N LEU A 85 8.10 -22.21 0.04
CA LEU A 85 8.18 -23.22 1.11
C LEU A 85 7.17 -24.35 0.92
N ARG A 86 5.94 -24.01 0.52
CA ARG A 86 4.88 -24.97 0.23
C ARG A 86 5.26 -25.90 -0.94
N ILE A 87 5.80 -25.34 -2.01
CA ILE A 87 6.29 -26.15 -3.14
C ILE A 87 7.39 -27.13 -2.69
N VAL A 88 8.33 -26.67 -1.86
CA VAL A 88 9.42 -27.53 -1.37
C VAL A 88 8.90 -28.63 -0.45
N THR A 89 7.98 -28.31 0.47
CA THR A 89 7.44 -29.27 1.44
C THR A 89 6.46 -30.27 0.81
N GLN A 90 5.71 -29.83 -0.20
CA GLN A 90 4.70 -30.63 -0.91
C GLN A 90 5.13 -30.96 -2.34
N TRP A 91 6.44 -31.16 -2.56
CA TRP A 91 7.02 -31.36 -3.90
C TRP A 91 6.35 -32.47 -4.70
N SER A 92 6.10 -33.60 -4.06
CA SER A 92 5.47 -34.77 -4.69
C SER A 92 4.05 -34.49 -5.16
N ASP A 93 3.27 -33.79 -4.35
CA ASP A 93 1.87 -33.48 -4.63
C ASP A 93 1.76 -32.43 -5.75
N GLN A 94 2.60 -31.38 -5.71
CA GLN A 94 2.69 -30.37 -6.75
C GLN A 94 3.10 -30.96 -8.10
N LYS A 95 4.11 -31.84 -8.09
CA LYS A 95 4.53 -32.59 -9.27
C LYS A 95 3.42 -33.49 -9.82
N TYR A 96 2.76 -34.26 -8.94
CA TYR A 96 1.64 -35.12 -9.35
C TYR A 96 0.51 -34.32 -9.99
N TYR A 97 0.15 -33.16 -9.42
CA TYR A 97 -0.85 -32.27 -9.97
C TYR A 97 -0.47 -31.79 -11.38
N LEU A 98 0.74 -31.28 -11.58
CA LEU A 98 1.21 -30.80 -12.87
C LEU A 98 1.22 -31.91 -13.93
N GLN A 99 1.66 -33.11 -13.57
CA GLN A 99 1.71 -34.24 -14.50
C GLN A 99 0.33 -34.79 -14.83
N ARG A 100 -0.53 -34.97 -13.84
CA ARG A 100 -1.83 -35.63 -13.99
C ARG A 100 -2.91 -34.72 -14.56
N HIS A 101 -2.98 -33.47 -14.08
CA HIS A 101 -4.05 -32.55 -14.46
C HIS A 101 -3.61 -31.54 -15.53
N ARG A 102 -2.33 -31.23 -15.63
CA ARG A 102 -1.81 -30.28 -16.61
C ARG A 102 -1.00 -30.95 -17.74
N HIS A 103 -0.85 -32.26 -17.70
CA HIS A 103 -0.15 -33.07 -18.70
C HIS A 103 1.31 -32.64 -18.95
N PHE A 104 1.97 -32.07 -17.93
CA PHE A 104 3.38 -31.69 -18.06
C PHE A 104 4.25 -32.95 -18.13
N PRO A 105 5.20 -33.05 -19.08
CA PRO A 105 6.21 -34.10 -19.07
C PRO A 105 7.01 -34.11 -17.77
N TRP A 106 7.46 -35.28 -17.36
CA TRP A 106 8.16 -35.47 -16.07
C TRP A 106 9.31 -34.48 -15.85
N GLY A 107 10.19 -34.26 -16.83
CA GLY A 107 11.32 -33.32 -16.72
C GLY A 107 10.88 -31.86 -16.61
N ILE A 108 9.87 -31.45 -17.37
CA ILE A 108 9.35 -30.08 -17.37
C ILE A 108 8.71 -29.73 -16.02
N SER A 109 8.00 -30.68 -15.39
CA SER A 109 7.41 -30.46 -14.07
C SER A 109 8.46 -30.14 -13.00
N HIS A 110 9.59 -30.85 -13.02
CA HIS A 110 10.69 -30.58 -12.09
C HIS A 110 11.35 -29.22 -12.33
N ILE A 111 11.63 -28.88 -13.60
CA ILE A 111 12.23 -27.60 -13.97
C ILE A 111 11.29 -26.45 -13.59
N PHE A 112 10.00 -26.60 -13.86
CA PHE A 112 8.98 -25.60 -13.51
C PHE A 112 8.94 -25.32 -12.00
N LEU A 113 8.84 -26.35 -11.18
CA LEU A 113 8.80 -26.21 -9.72
C LEU A 113 10.10 -25.62 -9.16
N PHE A 114 11.24 -26.12 -9.62
CA PHE A 114 12.56 -25.63 -9.19
C PHE A 114 12.77 -24.16 -9.56
N ALA A 115 12.48 -23.79 -10.81
CA ALA A 115 12.60 -22.42 -11.28
C ALA A 115 11.71 -21.46 -10.47
N ASN A 116 10.44 -21.86 -10.19
CA ASN A 116 9.56 -21.04 -9.36
C ASN A 116 10.13 -20.82 -7.95
N VAL A 117 10.59 -21.89 -7.27
CA VAL A 117 11.17 -21.77 -5.92
C VAL A 117 12.39 -20.85 -5.90
N VAL A 118 13.31 -21.03 -6.86
CA VAL A 118 14.54 -20.22 -6.94
C VAL A 118 14.20 -18.76 -7.21
N VAL A 119 13.35 -18.48 -8.19
CA VAL A 119 13.01 -17.11 -8.59
C VAL A 119 12.24 -16.41 -7.47
N MET A 120 11.23 -17.07 -6.86
CA MET A 120 10.47 -16.50 -5.75
C MET A 120 11.36 -16.17 -4.56
N THR A 121 12.23 -17.08 -4.16
CA THR A 121 13.12 -16.87 -3.01
C THR A 121 14.15 -15.77 -3.28
N ALA A 122 14.83 -15.83 -4.42
CA ALA A 122 15.87 -14.85 -4.77
C ALA A 122 15.28 -13.45 -4.97
N ALA A 123 14.16 -13.33 -5.69
CA ALA A 123 13.49 -12.05 -5.92
C ALA A 123 12.89 -11.47 -4.63
N SER A 124 12.32 -12.30 -3.73
CA SER A 124 11.81 -11.86 -2.44
C SER A 124 12.93 -11.30 -1.55
N ILE A 125 14.07 -11.97 -1.47
CA ILE A 125 15.25 -11.48 -0.73
C ILE A 125 15.75 -10.16 -1.34
N ALA A 126 15.78 -10.05 -2.66
CA ALA A 126 16.21 -8.84 -3.35
C ALA A 126 15.26 -7.65 -3.10
N VAL A 127 13.94 -7.88 -3.03
CA VAL A 127 12.93 -6.86 -2.64
C VAL A 127 13.15 -6.40 -1.21
N ILE A 128 13.35 -7.31 -0.25
CA ILE A 128 13.60 -6.99 1.16
C ILE A 128 14.88 -6.15 1.30
N THR A 129 15.96 -6.58 0.65
CA THR A 129 17.28 -5.93 0.69
C THR A 129 17.38 -4.68 -0.19
N ARG A 130 16.33 -4.35 -0.95
CA ARG A 130 16.28 -3.23 -1.92
C ARG A 130 17.31 -3.31 -3.05
N LYS A 131 17.79 -4.51 -3.37
CA LYS A 131 18.70 -4.72 -4.50
C LYS A 131 17.90 -4.94 -5.77
N TYR A 132 18.20 -4.17 -6.82
CA TYR A 132 17.57 -4.30 -8.14
C TYR A 132 16.02 -4.38 -8.10
N PRO A 133 15.32 -3.40 -7.49
CA PRO A 133 13.89 -3.50 -7.20
C PRO A 133 13.03 -3.71 -8.46
N GLU A 134 13.41 -3.11 -9.58
CA GLU A 134 12.66 -3.23 -10.84
C GLU A 134 12.72 -4.66 -11.38
N ILE A 135 13.92 -5.27 -11.38
CA ILE A 135 14.11 -6.65 -11.85
C ILE A 135 13.42 -7.62 -10.88
N SER A 136 13.57 -7.41 -9.57
CA SER A 136 12.98 -8.29 -8.55
C SER A 136 11.46 -8.28 -8.58
N VAL A 137 10.84 -7.10 -8.69
CA VAL A 137 9.38 -6.98 -8.83
C VAL A 137 8.92 -7.57 -10.16
N GLY A 138 9.64 -7.30 -11.26
CA GLY A 138 9.36 -7.90 -12.57
C GLY A 138 9.42 -9.43 -12.54
N ALA A 139 10.41 -10.01 -11.84
CA ALA A 139 10.52 -11.45 -11.67
C ALA A 139 9.35 -12.05 -10.89
N LEU A 140 8.94 -11.40 -9.78
CA LEU A 140 7.77 -11.85 -9.01
C LEU A 140 6.46 -11.73 -9.81
N LEU A 141 6.28 -10.65 -10.57
CA LEU A 141 5.14 -10.53 -11.51
C LEU A 141 5.16 -11.64 -12.54
N GLY A 142 6.34 -11.96 -13.10
CA GLY A 142 6.52 -13.07 -14.01
C GLY A 142 6.13 -14.41 -13.39
N VAL A 143 6.50 -14.65 -12.14
CA VAL A 143 6.09 -15.86 -11.40
C VAL A 143 4.58 -15.95 -11.26
N VAL A 144 3.88 -14.87 -10.90
CA VAL A 144 2.41 -14.86 -10.79
C VAL A 144 1.76 -15.28 -12.12
N VAL A 145 2.26 -14.73 -13.23
CA VAL A 145 1.74 -15.09 -14.57
C VAL A 145 2.06 -16.55 -14.92
N VAL A 146 3.30 -16.97 -14.74
CA VAL A 146 3.78 -18.33 -15.07
C VAL A 146 3.03 -19.38 -14.22
N GLN A 147 2.83 -19.12 -12.94
CA GLN A 147 2.03 -20.01 -12.08
C GLN A 147 0.56 -20.03 -12.48
N GLY A 148 -0.04 -18.89 -12.79
CA GLY A 148 -1.41 -18.82 -13.28
C GLY A 148 -1.65 -19.69 -14.51
N PHE A 149 -0.74 -19.66 -15.48
CA PHE A 149 -0.79 -20.54 -16.66
C PHE A 149 -0.43 -21.99 -16.31
N GLY A 150 0.63 -22.21 -15.55
CA GLY A 150 1.12 -23.54 -15.21
C GLY A 150 0.08 -24.37 -14.46
N TYR A 151 -0.55 -23.81 -13.45
CA TYR A 151 -1.62 -24.46 -12.68
C TYR A 151 -3.00 -24.36 -13.34
N GLY A 152 -3.16 -23.56 -14.39
CA GLY A 152 -4.44 -23.37 -15.11
C GLY A 152 -5.50 -22.59 -14.35
N LEU A 153 -5.07 -21.75 -13.42
CA LEU A 153 -5.95 -20.99 -12.53
C LEU A 153 -6.33 -19.60 -13.08
N ILE A 154 -5.88 -19.25 -14.28
CA ILE A 154 -6.15 -17.95 -14.92
C ILE A 154 -7.65 -17.68 -15.08
N PHE A 155 -8.45 -18.71 -15.31
CA PHE A 155 -9.90 -18.59 -15.48
C PHE A 155 -10.68 -18.71 -14.16
N ASP A 156 -10.01 -19.00 -13.05
CA ASP A 156 -10.63 -18.94 -11.73
C ASP A 156 -10.69 -17.47 -11.27
N LEU A 157 -11.91 -16.93 -11.19
CA LEU A 157 -12.14 -15.54 -10.84
C LEU A 157 -11.56 -15.17 -9.46
N ASN A 158 -11.66 -16.08 -8.50
CA ASN A 158 -11.16 -15.86 -7.15
C ASN A 158 -9.64 -15.79 -7.13
N PHE A 159 -8.99 -16.73 -7.80
CA PHE A 159 -7.54 -16.72 -7.97
C PHE A 159 -7.07 -15.45 -8.72
N PHE A 160 -7.77 -15.08 -9.77
CA PHE A 160 -7.45 -13.89 -10.57
C PHE A 160 -7.54 -12.60 -9.74
N LEU A 161 -8.66 -12.37 -9.02
CA LEU A 161 -8.87 -11.17 -8.21
C LEU A 161 -7.84 -11.05 -7.08
N ARG A 162 -7.50 -12.18 -6.44
CA ARG A 162 -6.48 -12.23 -5.38
C ARG A 162 -5.10 -11.88 -5.92
N ASN A 163 -4.68 -12.51 -7.00
CA ASN A 163 -3.39 -12.21 -7.62
C ASN A 163 -3.30 -10.77 -8.12
N LEU A 164 -4.39 -10.23 -8.61
CA LEU A 164 -4.46 -8.82 -9.01
C LEU A 164 -4.16 -7.87 -7.83
N SER A 165 -4.62 -8.22 -6.63
CA SER A 165 -4.29 -7.46 -5.41
C SER A 165 -2.82 -7.58 -5.01
N VAL A 166 -2.22 -8.76 -5.13
CA VAL A 166 -0.78 -8.98 -4.88
C VAL A 166 0.05 -8.19 -5.91
N ILE A 167 -0.36 -8.20 -7.18
CA ILE A 167 0.23 -7.36 -8.23
C ILE A 167 0.16 -5.88 -7.82
N GLY A 168 -0.98 -5.43 -7.30
CA GLY A 168 -1.13 -4.08 -6.76
C GLY A 168 -0.09 -3.76 -5.69
N GLY A 169 0.12 -4.67 -4.73
CA GLY A 169 1.16 -4.55 -3.70
C GLY A 169 2.58 -4.46 -4.30
N LEU A 170 2.91 -5.29 -5.28
CA LEU A 170 4.20 -5.25 -5.98
C LEU A 170 4.42 -3.93 -6.74
N LEU A 171 3.39 -3.37 -7.37
CA LEU A 171 3.46 -2.05 -8.00
C LEU A 171 3.69 -0.93 -6.97
N MET A 172 3.16 -1.07 -5.75
CA MET A 172 3.46 -0.15 -4.66
C MET A 172 4.93 -0.24 -4.22
N VAL A 173 5.54 -1.43 -4.17
CA VAL A 173 7.00 -1.60 -3.93
C VAL A 173 7.81 -0.89 -5.01
N LEU A 174 7.42 -1.06 -6.27
CA LEU A 174 8.11 -0.43 -7.40
C LEU A 174 8.02 1.10 -7.30
N SER A 175 6.84 1.64 -6.99
CA SER A 175 6.63 3.07 -6.77
C SER A 175 7.46 3.62 -5.60
N ASP A 176 7.55 2.92 -4.45
CA ASP A 176 8.41 3.29 -3.31
C ASP A 176 9.89 3.32 -3.69
N SER A 177 10.33 2.38 -4.50
CA SER A 177 11.72 2.28 -4.94
C SER A 177 12.12 3.44 -5.88
N LEU A 178 11.25 3.80 -6.80
CA LEU A 178 11.46 4.95 -7.70
C LEU A 178 11.46 6.28 -6.93
N SER A 179 10.66 6.39 -5.86
CA SER A 179 10.65 7.57 -4.99
C SER A 179 12.01 7.84 -4.35
N LYS A 180 12.72 6.81 -3.94
CA LYS A 180 14.00 6.92 -3.22
C LYS A 180 15.20 7.19 -4.13
N LYS A 181 15.16 6.74 -5.39
CA LYS A 181 16.20 7.09 -6.37
C LYS A 181 16.31 8.60 -6.57
N LYS A 182 15.20 9.32 -6.52
CA LYS A 182 15.18 10.80 -6.65
C LYS A 182 15.91 11.55 -5.56
N THR A 183 15.87 11.06 -4.32
CA THR A 183 16.51 11.73 -3.18
C THR A 183 18.04 11.57 -3.19
N LEU A 184 18.57 10.55 -3.87
CA LEU A 184 20.00 10.29 -3.98
C LEU A 184 20.66 11.07 -5.14
N PHE A 185 19.92 11.45 -6.17
CA PHE A 185 20.38 12.22 -7.31
C PHE A 185 19.64 13.56 -7.37
N ALA A 186 20.05 14.52 -6.56
CA ALA A 186 19.45 15.87 -6.47
C ALA A 186 19.72 16.78 -7.69
N GLY A 187 20.12 16.21 -8.83
CA GLY A 187 20.37 16.91 -10.07
C GLY A 187 19.42 16.47 -11.18
N LEU A 188 18.43 17.28 -11.51
CA LEU A 188 17.47 17.17 -12.63
C LEU A 188 16.56 15.93 -12.60
N PRO A 189 15.29 16.09 -12.23
CA PRO A 189 14.31 15.01 -12.38
C PRO A 189 14.00 14.84 -13.87
N SER A 190 14.29 13.67 -14.43
CA SER A 190 13.71 13.34 -15.72
C SER A 190 12.19 13.21 -15.57
N ILE A 191 11.44 13.97 -16.34
CA ILE A 191 9.96 14.03 -16.32
C ILE A 191 9.37 12.61 -16.41
N SER A 192 9.99 11.72 -17.19
CA SER A 192 9.52 10.36 -17.42
C SER A 192 9.52 9.44 -16.16
N GLU A 193 10.47 9.61 -15.23
CA GLU A 193 10.51 8.78 -14.00
C GLU A 193 9.47 9.21 -12.98
N THR A 194 9.12 10.50 -12.96
CA THR A 194 8.05 11.04 -12.10
C THR A 194 6.70 10.51 -12.52
N ASP A 195 6.43 10.49 -13.82
CA ASP A 195 5.19 10.00 -14.39
C ASP A 195 5.03 8.50 -14.12
N ARG A 196 6.06 7.69 -14.37
CA ARG A 196 6.04 6.25 -14.11
C ARG A 196 5.71 5.93 -12.64
N ARG A 197 6.31 6.65 -11.69
CA ARG A 197 6.01 6.48 -10.26
C ARG A 197 4.54 6.74 -9.96
N ILE A 198 3.99 7.81 -10.50
CA ILE A 198 2.60 8.22 -10.27
C ILE A 198 1.64 7.18 -10.82
N TYR A 199 1.87 6.68 -12.04
CA TYR A 199 1.06 5.63 -12.65
C TYR A 199 1.13 4.32 -11.87
N PHE A 200 2.30 3.89 -11.42
CA PHE A 200 2.43 2.67 -10.60
C PHE A 200 1.72 2.81 -9.26
N GLN A 201 1.79 3.96 -8.63
CA GLN A 201 1.07 4.22 -7.38
C GLN A 201 -0.45 4.21 -7.59
N LEU A 202 -0.94 4.81 -8.66
CA LEU A 202 -2.37 4.80 -9.01
C LEU A 202 -2.83 3.39 -9.33
N ALA A 203 -2.12 2.69 -10.21
CA ALA A 203 -2.44 1.31 -10.58
C ALA A 203 -2.44 0.39 -9.35
N GLY A 204 -1.44 0.50 -8.48
CA GLY A 204 -1.37 -0.27 -7.24
C GLY A 204 -2.59 -0.04 -6.34
N ARG A 205 -3.03 1.20 -6.17
CA ARG A 205 -4.23 1.53 -5.38
C ARG A 205 -5.51 0.96 -5.99
N VAL A 206 -5.69 1.09 -7.30
CA VAL A 206 -6.86 0.54 -7.99
C VAL A 206 -6.88 -0.98 -7.90
N LEU A 207 -5.74 -1.64 -8.09
CA LEU A 207 -5.64 -3.09 -8.01
C LEU A 207 -5.92 -3.64 -6.60
N LEU A 208 -5.60 -2.89 -5.54
CA LEU A 208 -5.95 -3.27 -4.17
C LEU A 208 -7.47 -3.33 -3.92
N ILE A 209 -8.29 -2.64 -4.71
CA ILE A 209 -9.76 -2.74 -4.61
C ILE A 209 -10.24 -4.16 -4.96
N PHE A 210 -9.60 -4.82 -5.92
CA PHE A 210 -9.99 -6.16 -6.35
C PHE A 210 -9.90 -7.20 -5.22
N LEU A 211 -9.10 -6.93 -4.17
CA LEU A 211 -9.14 -7.71 -2.94
C LEU A 211 -10.54 -7.80 -2.36
N PHE A 212 -11.16 -6.62 -2.13
CA PHE A 212 -12.47 -6.59 -1.50
C PHE A 212 -13.55 -7.16 -2.40
N LEU A 213 -13.40 -7.03 -3.71
CA LEU A 213 -14.28 -7.73 -4.65
C LEU A 213 -14.16 -9.25 -4.48
N GLY A 214 -12.94 -9.78 -4.41
CA GLY A 214 -12.72 -11.20 -4.13
C GLY A 214 -13.28 -11.62 -2.77
N PHE A 215 -13.09 -10.80 -1.74
CA PHE A 215 -13.61 -11.04 -0.40
C PHE A 215 -15.15 -11.07 -0.35
N ILE A 216 -15.82 -10.16 -1.06
CA ILE A 216 -17.28 -10.09 -1.13
C ILE A 216 -17.84 -11.31 -1.86
N LEU A 217 -17.19 -11.73 -2.96
CA LEU A 217 -17.63 -12.85 -3.78
C LEU A 217 -17.40 -14.22 -3.12
N GLN A 218 -16.48 -14.32 -2.17
CA GLN A 218 -16.11 -15.57 -1.51
C GLN A 218 -16.78 -15.71 -0.15
N GLY A 219 -17.55 -16.77 0.04
CA GLY A 219 -17.93 -17.27 1.35
C GLY A 219 -19.38 -17.05 1.76
N GLN A 220 -19.72 -17.69 2.88
CA GLN A 220 -21.08 -17.68 3.43
C GLN A 220 -21.44 -16.29 3.98
N TRP A 221 -22.62 -15.82 3.68
CA TRP A 221 -23.14 -14.53 4.13
C TRP A 221 -23.46 -14.58 5.63
N SER A 222 -22.68 -13.85 6.41
CA SER A 222 -22.94 -13.58 7.84
C SER A 222 -23.13 -12.08 8.02
N ILE A 223 -23.93 -11.67 9.01
CA ILE A 223 -24.17 -10.25 9.32
C ILE A 223 -22.84 -9.52 9.57
N ALA A 224 -21.93 -10.12 10.34
CA ALA A 224 -20.61 -9.56 10.59
C ALA A 224 -19.81 -9.37 9.29
N ARG A 225 -19.89 -10.35 8.38
CA ARG A 225 -19.20 -10.28 7.07
C ARG A 225 -19.76 -9.17 6.19
N VAL A 226 -21.07 -8.99 6.18
CA VAL A 226 -21.72 -7.91 5.43
C VAL A 226 -21.24 -6.55 5.92
N ILE A 227 -21.21 -6.34 7.24
CA ILE A 227 -20.74 -5.09 7.85
C ILE A 227 -19.27 -4.83 7.46
N VAL A 228 -18.40 -5.81 7.61
CA VAL A 228 -16.97 -5.70 7.24
C VAL A 228 -16.80 -5.44 5.75
N SER A 229 -17.60 -6.09 4.89
CA SER A 229 -17.56 -5.89 3.43
C SER A 229 -17.97 -4.48 3.05
N VAL A 230 -19.04 -3.94 3.61
CA VAL A 230 -19.51 -2.59 3.31
C VAL A 230 -18.50 -1.52 3.77
N LEU A 231 -18.02 -1.63 5.01
CA LEU A 231 -17.03 -0.70 5.56
C LEU A 231 -15.70 -0.78 4.80
N GLY A 232 -15.23 -1.98 4.52
CA GLY A 232 -14.00 -2.21 3.79
C GLY A 232 -14.08 -1.74 2.34
N PHE A 233 -15.20 -1.99 1.65
CA PHE A 233 -15.39 -1.53 0.28
C PHE A 233 -15.45 0.01 0.20
N GLY A 234 -16.18 0.65 1.12
CA GLY A 234 -16.18 2.11 1.23
C GLY A 234 -14.78 2.69 1.43
N ALA A 235 -14.00 2.12 2.35
CA ALA A 235 -12.62 2.53 2.59
C ALA A 235 -11.71 2.27 1.37
N CYS A 236 -11.92 1.17 0.63
CA CYS A 236 -11.20 0.89 -0.61
C CYS A 236 -11.46 1.93 -1.69
N ILE A 237 -12.71 2.36 -1.88
CA ILE A 237 -13.06 3.42 -2.82
C ILE A 237 -12.37 4.72 -2.42
N MET A 238 -12.36 5.08 -1.13
CA MET A 238 -11.66 6.27 -0.63
C MET A 238 -10.15 6.21 -0.91
N VAL A 239 -9.53 5.05 -0.74
CA VAL A 239 -8.11 4.82 -1.08
C VAL A 239 -7.86 4.99 -2.57
N ALA A 240 -8.71 4.44 -3.44
CA ALA A 240 -8.55 4.52 -4.88
C ALA A 240 -8.69 5.95 -5.41
N VAL A 241 -9.71 6.66 -4.96
CA VAL A 241 -9.95 8.06 -5.31
C VAL A 241 -8.89 8.99 -4.69
N GLY A 242 -8.22 8.53 -3.64
CA GLY A 242 -7.21 9.32 -2.91
C GLY A 242 -7.83 10.40 -2.01
N PHE A 243 -9.04 10.15 -1.50
CA PHE A 243 -9.67 11.00 -0.49
C PHE A 243 -9.32 10.49 0.90
N LYS A 244 -8.63 11.33 1.70
CA LYS A 244 -8.06 10.93 3.00
C LYS A 244 -7.35 9.56 2.92
N ALA A 245 -6.59 9.34 1.85
CA ALA A 245 -6.06 8.02 1.49
C ALA A 245 -5.21 7.37 2.58
N ARG A 246 -4.44 8.16 3.35
CA ARG A 246 -3.66 7.63 4.49
C ARG A 246 -4.56 7.03 5.56
N TRP A 247 -5.65 7.72 5.90
CA TRP A 247 -6.62 7.30 6.89
C TRP A 247 -7.34 6.03 6.49
N SER A 248 -7.90 6.05 5.28
CA SER A 248 -8.61 4.90 4.74
C SER A 248 -7.70 3.69 4.62
N ALA A 249 -6.45 3.88 4.20
CA ALA A 249 -5.47 2.80 4.15
C ALA A 249 -5.09 2.28 5.55
N SER A 250 -4.91 3.16 6.55
CA SER A 250 -4.64 2.74 7.94
C SER A 250 -5.81 1.98 8.54
N PHE A 251 -7.04 2.43 8.29
CA PHE A 251 -8.24 1.73 8.69
C PHE A 251 -8.34 0.34 8.05
N LEU A 252 -8.06 0.22 6.75
CA LEU A 252 -8.02 -1.06 6.05
C LEU A 252 -6.92 -1.99 6.58
N VAL A 253 -5.75 -1.47 6.90
CA VAL A 253 -4.66 -2.25 7.52
C VAL A 253 -5.15 -2.87 8.83
N LEU A 254 -5.78 -2.07 9.71
CA LEU A 254 -6.33 -2.57 10.96
C LEU A 254 -7.43 -3.60 10.73
N LEU A 255 -8.42 -3.26 9.90
CA LEU A 255 -9.57 -4.11 9.59
C LEU A 255 -9.13 -5.47 9.03
N LEU A 256 -8.24 -5.45 8.02
CA LEU A 256 -7.71 -6.68 7.40
C LEU A 256 -6.84 -7.50 8.34
N SER A 257 -6.02 -6.85 9.17
CA SER A 257 -5.17 -7.56 10.14
C SER A 257 -6.02 -8.29 11.18
N VAL A 258 -7.01 -7.63 11.75
CA VAL A 258 -7.94 -8.25 12.71
C VAL A 258 -8.74 -9.37 12.05
N PHE A 259 -9.31 -9.11 10.86
CA PHE A 259 -10.06 -10.10 10.11
C PHE A 259 -9.19 -11.33 9.77
N ASN A 260 -7.95 -11.11 9.34
CA ASN A 260 -7.03 -12.17 8.98
C ASN A 260 -6.73 -13.13 10.16
N ILE A 261 -6.53 -12.57 11.35
CA ILE A 261 -6.29 -13.36 12.57
C ILE A 261 -7.55 -14.15 12.98
N LEU A 262 -8.73 -13.55 12.83
CA LEU A 262 -9.99 -14.17 13.29
C LEU A 262 -10.52 -15.23 12.31
N VAL A 263 -10.38 -14.98 10.99
CA VAL A 263 -11.01 -15.82 9.96
C VAL A 263 -10.03 -16.80 9.32
N ASN A 264 -8.80 -16.34 9.02
CA ASN A 264 -7.79 -17.16 8.37
C ASN A 264 -6.86 -17.86 9.38
N ASN A 265 -7.39 -18.26 10.52
CA ASN A 265 -6.66 -18.85 11.64
C ASN A 265 -6.28 -20.32 11.38
N PHE A 266 -5.46 -20.57 10.36
CA PHE A 266 -5.05 -21.93 9.93
C PHE A 266 -4.40 -22.78 11.06
N TRP A 267 -3.89 -22.14 12.13
CA TRP A 267 -3.29 -22.83 13.28
C TRP A 267 -4.30 -23.53 14.19
N THR A 268 -5.59 -23.15 14.10
CA THR A 268 -6.67 -23.81 14.88
C THR A 268 -7.20 -25.07 14.19
N VAL A 269 -6.87 -25.25 12.91
CA VAL A 269 -7.34 -26.39 12.10
C VAL A 269 -6.33 -27.52 12.14
N HIS A 270 -6.81 -28.76 12.32
CA HIS A 270 -5.97 -29.95 12.37
C HIS A 270 -5.08 -30.08 11.12
N SER A 271 -3.84 -30.55 11.32
CA SER A 271 -2.81 -30.58 10.26
C SER A 271 -3.18 -31.41 9.02
N ALA A 272 -4.00 -32.42 9.16
CA ALA A 272 -4.46 -33.29 8.07
C ALA A 272 -5.73 -32.77 7.36
N HIS A 273 -6.31 -31.65 7.78
CA HIS A 273 -7.55 -31.16 7.20
C HIS A 273 -7.27 -30.35 5.93
N PRO A 274 -7.91 -30.67 4.77
CA PRO A 274 -7.64 -29.98 3.48
C PRO A 274 -7.86 -28.46 3.52
N ALA A 275 -8.79 -27.98 4.34
CA ALA A 275 -9.07 -26.55 4.47
C ALA A 275 -7.91 -25.75 5.08
N ARG A 276 -6.98 -26.41 5.80
CA ARG A 276 -5.84 -25.74 6.43
C ARG A 276 -4.91 -25.06 5.43
N ASP A 277 -4.63 -25.72 4.32
CA ASP A 277 -3.75 -25.17 3.28
C ASP A 277 -4.37 -23.96 2.60
N PHE A 278 -5.71 -23.98 2.39
CA PHE A 278 -6.43 -22.81 1.86
C PHE A 278 -6.42 -21.63 2.83
N LEU A 279 -6.68 -21.87 4.12
CA LEU A 279 -6.63 -20.83 5.15
C LEU A 279 -5.23 -20.24 5.30
N ARG A 280 -4.20 -21.09 5.23
CA ARG A 280 -2.80 -20.67 5.27
C ARG A 280 -2.46 -19.79 4.07
N TYR A 281 -2.85 -20.19 2.87
CA TYR A 281 -2.69 -19.41 1.66
C TYR A 281 -3.39 -18.05 1.78
N ASP A 282 -4.66 -18.03 2.22
CA ASP A 282 -5.45 -16.81 2.41
C ASP A 282 -4.83 -15.89 3.47
N PHE A 283 -4.27 -16.45 4.53
CA PHE A 283 -3.59 -15.70 5.58
C PHE A 283 -2.38 -14.94 5.04
N PHE A 284 -1.47 -15.61 4.36
CA PHE A 284 -0.26 -14.97 3.84
C PHE A 284 -0.55 -14.00 2.69
N GLN A 285 -1.54 -14.30 1.87
CA GLN A 285 -1.98 -13.39 0.82
C GLN A 285 -2.58 -12.11 1.40
N THR A 286 -3.41 -12.20 2.44
CA THR A 286 -3.94 -11.03 3.15
C THR A 286 -2.82 -10.20 3.78
N LEU A 287 -1.77 -10.85 4.34
CA LEU A 287 -0.58 -10.13 4.82
C LEU A 287 0.12 -9.36 3.70
N SER A 288 0.22 -9.93 2.51
CA SER A 288 0.81 -9.24 1.35
C SER A 288 0.03 -7.97 0.99
N ILE A 289 -1.28 -8.02 1.07
CA ILE A 289 -2.15 -6.87 0.80
C ILE A 289 -2.01 -5.81 1.89
N VAL A 290 -1.99 -6.21 3.15
CA VAL A 290 -1.68 -5.32 4.28
C VAL A 290 -0.33 -4.63 4.07
N GLY A 291 0.68 -5.35 3.57
CA GLY A 291 1.98 -4.78 3.20
C GLY A 291 1.88 -3.68 2.14
N GLY A 292 1.07 -3.90 1.09
CA GLY A 292 0.79 -2.90 0.05
C GLY A 292 0.12 -1.64 0.60
N LEU A 293 -0.86 -1.81 1.48
CA LEU A 293 -1.54 -0.69 2.16
C LEU A 293 -0.60 0.06 3.11
N LEU A 294 0.30 -0.62 3.83
CA LEU A 294 1.32 0.02 4.67
C LEU A 294 2.28 0.89 3.84
N LEU A 295 2.69 0.44 2.66
CA LEU A 295 3.47 1.27 1.75
C LEU A 295 2.68 2.50 1.31
N LEU A 296 1.38 2.36 1.05
CA LEU A 296 0.52 3.48 0.69
C LEU A 296 0.41 4.49 1.84
N VAL A 297 0.22 4.04 3.08
CA VAL A 297 0.22 4.91 4.27
C VAL A 297 1.51 5.71 4.36
N ASN A 298 2.66 5.06 4.10
CA ASN A 298 3.97 5.72 4.13
C ASN A 298 4.19 6.70 2.97
N MET A 299 3.80 6.34 1.74
CA MET A 299 4.01 7.17 0.55
C MET A 299 3.00 8.33 0.44
N GLY A 300 1.84 8.16 1.06
CA GLY A 300 0.73 9.12 0.97
C GLY A 300 -0.10 8.99 -0.31
N PRO A 301 -1.04 9.94 -0.53
CA PRO A 301 -2.07 9.83 -1.56
C PRO A 301 -1.56 9.94 -3.01
N GLY A 302 -0.35 10.51 -3.23
CA GLY A 302 0.18 10.75 -4.59
C GLY A 302 -0.51 11.91 -5.32
N SER A 303 0.12 12.39 -6.40
CA SER A 303 -0.29 13.59 -7.13
C SER A 303 -1.67 13.50 -7.84
N PHE A 304 -2.15 12.29 -8.17
CA PHE A 304 -3.50 12.08 -8.72
C PHE A 304 -4.56 11.82 -7.65
N SER A 305 -4.46 12.47 -6.50
CA SER A 305 -5.44 12.31 -5.42
C SER A 305 -6.27 13.57 -5.25
N VAL A 306 -7.51 13.39 -4.76
CA VAL A 306 -8.39 14.51 -4.39
C VAL A 306 -7.76 15.34 -3.26
N ASP A 307 -7.01 14.69 -2.36
CA ASP A 307 -6.32 15.36 -1.25
C ASP A 307 -5.24 16.35 -1.74
N GLU A 308 -4.51 16.00 -2.81
CA GLU A 308 -3.47 16.85 -3.37
C GLU A 308 -4.05 18.01 -4.19
N ARG A 309 -5.14 17.77 -4.91
CA ARG A 309 -5.86 18.84 -5.64
C ARG A 309 -6.39 19.94 -4.71
N LYS A 310 -6.87 19.56 -3.51
CA LYS A 310 -7.34 20.53 -2.51
C LYS A 310 -6.22 21.38 -1.89
N LYS A 311 -4.96 20.95 -1.98
CA LYS A 311 -3.82 21.73 -1.49
C LYS A 311 -3.30 22.70 -2.53
N SER A 312 -3.58 22.47 -3.81
CA SER A 312 -3.14 23.30 -4.93
C SER A 312 -4.14 24.40 -5.31
N THR A 313 -5.34 24.38 -4.77
CA THR A 313 -6.37 25.46 -4.82
C THR A 313 -6.41 26.23 -3.52
#